data_e5b522028c7233fb07c22a1f0545e994
#
_entry.id   e5b522028c7233fb07c22a1f0545e994
#
_cell.length_a   1.000
_cell.length_b   1.000
_cell.length_c   1.000
_cell.angle_alpha   90.00
_cell.angle_beta   90.00
_cell.angle_gamma   90.00
#
_symmetry.space_group_name_H-M   'P 1'
#
loop_
_entity.id
_entity.type
_entity.pdbx_description
1 polymer ?
#
loop_
_entity_poly.entity_id
_entity_poly.type
_entity_poly.pdbx_seq_one_letter_code
_entity_poly.pdbx_strand_id
1 'polypeptide(L)'
;MEWIHGQQPYRISDRKELLQTDIVYALLQTSYWAGNRSKETIIRSIEGSLCLGLYDADTNQIGYLRVVTDYATFAWVCDVIVHPEHRGQGLGKWLVQCLVEHPKLHGIQMLLGTRDAHGLYEQFGFERREMMRRLAPAQEA
;
A
#
# COMPACT_ATOMS: atom_id res chain seq x y z
N MET A 1 8.98 -9.72 8.35
CA MET A 1 9.29 -8.41 8.96
C MET A 1 8.02 -7.83 9.54
N GLU A 2 8.10 -7.43 10.78
CA GLU A 2 6.96 -6.82 11.47
C GLU A 2 7.43 -5.54 12.18
N TRP A 3 6.52 -4.56 12.24
CA TRP A 3 6.72 -3.29 12.94
C TRP A 3 5.62 -3.12 13.96
N ILE A 4 5.99 -2.77 15.18
CA ILE A 4 5.04 -2.53 16.26
C ILE A 4 5.03 -1.03 16.54
N HIS A 5 3.83 -0.44 16.63
CA HIS A 5 3.68 0.97 16.91
C HIS A 5 4.16 1.27 18.33
N GLY A 6 4.89 2.40 18.52
CA GLY A 6 5.48 2.73 19.80
C GLY A 6 4.49 3.14 20.89
N GLN A 7 3.30 3.61 20.53
CA GLN A 7 2.33 4.18 21.47
C GLN A 7 0.91 3.64 21.33
N GLN A 8 0.58 3.00 20.22
CA GLN A 8 -0.78 2.54 19.90
C GLN A 8 -0.76 1.03 19.61
N PRO A 9 -1.90 0.35 19.77
CA PRO A 9 -1.94 -1.12 19.65
C PRO A 9 -1.99 -1.59 18.20
N TYR A 10 -1.22 -0.96 17.32
CA TYR A 10 -1.17 -1.29 15.89
C TYR A 10 0.13 -1.99 15.55
N ARG A 11 0.08 -2.81 14.51
CA ARG A 11 1.27 -3.43 13.93
C ARG A 11 1.15 -3.52 12.42
N ILE A 12 2.29 -3.57 11.76
CA ILE A 12 2.40 -3.77 10.32
C ILE A 12 3.19 -5.06 10.09
N SER A 13 2.80 -5.84 9.10
CA SER A 13 3.49 -7.07 8.73
C SER A 13 3.51 -7.24 7.22
N ASP A 14 4.61 -7.81 6.69
CA ASP A 14 4.73 -8.17 5.28
C ASP A 14 4.39 -9.64 5.01
N ARG A 15 3.88 -10.35 5.99
CA ARG A 15 3.49 -11.75 5.83
C ARG A 15 2.15 -11.83 5.08
N LYS A 16 2.19 -12.39 3.88
CA LYS A 16 0.99 -12.47 3.02
C LYS A 16 -0.11 -13.33 3.63
N GLU A 17 0.26 -14.36 4.38
CA GLU A 17 -0.71 -15.24 5.03
C GLU A 17 -1.56 -14.54 6.09
N LEU A 18 -1.14 -13.36 6.56
CA LEU A 18 -1.92 -12.56 7.50
C LEU A 18 -2.93 -11.65 6.80
N LEU A 19 -2.80 -11.44 5.49
CA LEU A 19 -3.72 -10.57 4.75
C LEU A 19 -5.13 -11.15 4.75
N GLN A 20 -6.08 -10.29 5.06
CA GLN A 20 -7.51 -10.62 5.02
C GLN A 20 -8.06 -10.12 3.70
N THR A 21 -8.14 -11.00 2.70
CA THR A 21 -8.45 -10.59 1.32
C THR A 21 -9.80 -9.91 1.18
N ASP A 22 -10.80 -10.31 1.97
CA ASP A 22 -12.11 -9.66 1.98
C ASP A 22 -11.99 -8.21 2.46
N ILE A 23 -11.12 -7.96 3.44
CA ILE A 23 -10.88 -6.61 3.98
C ILE A 23 -10.10 -5.78 2.97
N VAL A 24 -9.07 -6.35 2.33
CA VAL A 24 -8.32 -5.66 1.27
C VAL A 24 -9.28 -5.24 0.16
N TYR A 25 -10.16 -6.14 -0.28
CA TYR A 25 -11.18 -5.83 -1.28
C TYR A 25 -12.08 -4.68 -0.82
N ALA A 26 -12.61 -4.77 0.40
CA ALA A 26 -13.51 -3.74 0.93
C ALA A 26 -12.82 -2.37 1.04
N LEU A 27 -11.57 -2.34 1.50
CA LEU A 27 -10.80 -1.10 1.58
C LEU A 27 -10.60 -0.49 0.19
N LEU A 28 -10.18 -1.28 -0.78
CA LEU A 28 -9.90 -0.77 -2.13
C LEU A 28 -11.17 -0.34 -2.87
N GLN A 29 -12.33 -0.91 -2.55
CA GLN A 29 -13.61 -0.44 -3.10
C GLN A 29 -13.91 1.01 -2.71
N THR A 30 -13.36 1.51 -1.62
CA THR A 30 -13.54 2.91 -1.20
C THR A 30 -12.60 3.87 -1.91
N SER A 31 -11.60 3.37 -2.65
CA SER A 31 -10.61 4.20 -3.32
C SER A 31 -11.09 4.68 -4.69
N TYR A 32 -10.55 5.83 -5.13
CA TYR A 32 -10.85 6.33 -6.47
C TYR A 32 -10.05 5.58 -7.56
N TRP A 33 -8.93 4.94 -7.19
CA TRP A 33 -8.04 4.30 -8.17
C TRP A 33 -8.31 2.82 -8.38
N ALA A 34 -9.00 2.15 -7.45
CA ALA A 34 -9.17 0.70 -7.48
C ALA A 34 -10.59 0.24 -7.21
N GLY A 35 -11.57 1.15 -7.20
CA GLY A 35 -12.97 0.81 -6.90
C GLY A 35 -13.62 -0.16 -7.89
N ASN A 36 -13.03 -0.32 -9.08
CA ASN A 36 -13.56 -1.21 -10.12
C ASN A 36 -12.86 -2.58 -10.15
N ARG A 37 -11.84 -2.80 -9.33
CA ARG A 37 -11.13 -4.08 -9.34
C ARG A 37 -11.97 -5.19 -8.76
N SER A 38 -12.01 -6.33 -9.46
CA SER A 38 -12.63 -7.53 -8.94
C SER A 38 -11.78 -8.13 -7.82
N LYS A 39 -12.40 -8.93 -6.97
CA LYS A 39 -11.69 -9.64 -5.91
C LYS A 39 -10.62 -10.57 -6.48
N GLU A 40 -10.92 -11.23 -7.60
CA GLU A 40 -9.95 -12.10 -8.29
C GLU A 40 -8.71 -11.30 -8.73
N THR A 41 -8.89 -10.14 -9.32
CA THR A 41 -7.77 -9.27 -9.74
C THR A 41 -6.93 -8.87 -8.53
N ILE A 42 -7.56 -8.52 -7.42
CA ILE A 42 -6.87 -8.15 -6.18
C ILE A 42 -6.04 -9.31 -5.66
N ILE A 43 -6.60 -10.51 -5.61
CA ILE A 43 -5.87 -11.70 -5.16
C ILE A 43 -4.64 -11.95 -6.05
N ARG A 44 -4.80 -11.85 -7.35
CA ARG A 44 -3.68 -12.01 -8.30
C ARG A 44 -2.62 -10.93 -8.11
N SER A 45 -3.02 -9.70 -7.82
CA SER A 45 -2.08 -8.61 -7.58
C SER A 45 -1.25 -8.84 -6.32
N ILE A 46 -1.84 -9.43 -5.30
CA ILE A 46 -1.14 -9.78 -4.06
C ILE A 46 -0.02 -10.80 -4.34
N GLU A 47 -0.31 -11.79 -5.15
CA GLU A 47 0.67 -12.84 -5.49
C GLU A 47 1.94 -12.27 -6.14
N GLY A 48 1.80 -11.24 -6.97
CA GLY A 48 2.92 -10.63 -7.68
C GLY A 48 3.55 -9.43 -6.99
N SER A 49 3.23 -9.17 -5.75
CA SER A 49 3.63 -7.94 -5.06
C SER A 49 4.22 -8.21 -3.68
N LEU A 50 4.97 -7.23 -3.18
CA LEU A 50 5.27 -7.13 -1.75
C LEU A 50 4.12 -6.37 -1.12
N CYS A 51 3.52 -6.90 -0.05
CA CYS A 51 2.37 -6.29 0.60
C CYS A 51 2.64 -6.02 2.06
N LEU A 52 2.19 -4.87 2.54
CA LEU A 52 2.16 -4.56 3.97
C LEU A 52 0.70 -4.51 4.42
N GLY A 53 0.36 -5.29 5.44
CA GLY A 53 -0.92 -5.18 6.14
C GLY A 53 -0.75 -4.40 7.42
N LEU A 54 -1.73 -3.59 7.75
CA LEU A 54 -1.82 -2.86 9.02
C LEU A 54 -2.96 -3.46 9.83
N TYR A 55 -2.68 -3.80 11.07
CA TYR A 55 -3.60 -4.56 11.94
C TYR A 55 -3.83 -3.85 13.27
N ASP A 56 -5.04 -3.96 13.81
CA ASP A 56 -5.35 -3.47 15.16
C ASP A 56 -4.95 -4.49 16.24
N ALA A 57 -5.28 -4.19 17.50
CA ALA A 57 -4.94 -5.06 18.64
C ALA A 57 -5.59 -6.45 18.55
N ASP A 58 -6.74 -6.54 17.90
CA ASP A 58 -7.50 -7.79 17.74
C ASP A 58 -7.14 -8.53 16.45
N THR A 59 -6.05 -8.12 15.79
CA THR A 59 -5.57 -8.68 14.52
C THR A 59 -6.51 -8.46 13.33
N ASN A 60 -7.44 -7.51 13.43
CA ASN A 60 -8.25 -7.10 12.28
C ASN A 60 -7.41 -6.22 11.36
N GLN A 61 -7.43 -6.51 10.08
CA GLN A 61 -6.75 -5.67 9.12
C GLN A 61 -7.51 -4.36 8.93
N ILE A 62 -6.80 -3.24 9.07
CA ILE A 62 -7.36 -1.89 8.95
C ILE A 62 -6.62 -1.02 7.95
N GLY A 63 -5.60 -1.55 7.31
CA GLY A 63 -4.85 -0.82 6.29
C GLY A 63 -4.06 -1.74 5.39
N TYR A 64 -3.56 -1.17 4.30
CA TYR A 64 -2.90 -1.94 3.25
C TYR A 64 -1.95 -1.05 2.47
N LEU A 65 -0.88 -1.66 1.96
CA LEU A 65 0.04 -1.03 1.03
C LEU A 65 0.62 -2.13 0.16
N ARG A 66 0.70 -1.88 -1.15
CA ARG A 66 1.23 -2.86 -2.10
C ARG A 66 2.36 -2.25 -2.91
N VAL A 67 3.39 -3.05 -3.19
CA VAL A 67 4.55 -2.64 -3.97
C VAL A 67 4.84 -3.68 -5.04
N VAL A 68 4.93 -3.22 -6.28
CA VAL A 68 5.40 -4.05 -7.41
C VAL A 68 6.88 -3.76 -7.60
N THR A 69 7.71 -4.78 -7.50
CA THR A 69 9.17 -4.59 -7.53
C THR A 69 9.89 -5.84 -8.02
N ASP A 70 11.04 -5.63 -8.66
CA ASP A 70 11.98 -6.69 -8.99
C ASP A 70 13.05 -6.89 -7.90
N TYR A 71 12.98 -6.13 -6.81
CA TYR A 71 13.96 -6.08 -5.72
C TYR A 71 15.36 -5.66 -6.14
N ALA A 72 15.50 -5.07 -7.31
CA ALA A 72 16.82 -4.71 -7.86
C ALA A 72 16.88 -3.30 -8.43
N THR A 73 15.91 -2.93 -9.26
CA THR A 73 15.98 -1.68 -10.02
C THR A 73 14.93 -0.64 -9.60
N PHE A 74 13.73 -1.06 -9.22
CA PHE A 74 12.68 -0.10 -8.85
C PHE A 74 11.60 -0.76 -7.98
N ALA A 75 10.80 0.09 -7.35
CA ALA A 75 9.60 -0.31 -6.62
C ALA A 75 8.46 0.64 -6.96
N TRP A 76 7.34 0.13 -7.48
CA TRP A 76 6.14 0.91 -7.75
C TRP A 76 5.19 0.77 -6.57
N VAL A 77 5.01 1.86 -5.82
CA VAL A 77 4.16 1.90 -4.62
C VAL A 77 2.73 2.18 -5.03
N CYS A 78 1.82 1.34 -4.60
CA CYS A 78 0.40 1.46 -4.91
C CYS A 78 -0.48 0.99 -3.76
N ASP A 79 -1.78 1.31 -3.87
CA ASP A 79 -2.82 0.82 -2.98
C ASP A 79 -2.59 1.15 -1.50
N VAL A 80 -1.99 2.33 -1.21
CA VAL A 80 -1.81 2.80 0.17
C VAL A 80 -3.16 3.27 0.71
N ILE A 81 -3.71 2.56 1.69
CA ILE A 81 -5.04 2.87 2.21
C ILE A 81 -5.18 2.49 3.69
N VAL A 82 -5.90 3.32 4.43
CA VAL A 82 -6.26 3.07 5.84
C VAL A 82 -7.78 3.15 5.96
N HIS A 83 -8.35 2.25 6.75
CA HIS A 83 -9.79 2.23 7.01
C HIS A 83 -10.26 3.60 7.53
N PRO A 84 -11.40 4.13 7.03
CA PRO A 84 -11.87 5.46 7.42
C PRO A 84 -11.97 5.71 8.93
N GLU A 85 -12.35 4.70 9.70
CA GLU A 85 -12.48 4.82 11.15
C GLU A 85 -11.14 4.95 11.88
N HIS A 86 -10.03 4.63 11.20
CA HIS A 86 -8.69 4.69 11.78
C HIS A 86 -7.83 5.81 11.19
N ARG A 87 -8.40 6.68 10.37
CA ARG A 87 -7.70 7.82 9.79
C ARG A 87 -7.47 8.91 10.82
N GLY A 88 -6.54 9.83 10.51
CA GLY A 88 -6.23 10.96 11.39
C GLY A 88 -5.29 10.63 12.55
N GLN A 89 -4.66 9.46 12.54
CA GLN A 89 -3.75 9.02 13.58
C GLN A 89 -2.31 8.80 13.09
N GLY A 90 -2.01 9.20 11.86
CA GLY A 90 -0.68 9.04 11.28
C GLY A 90 -0.37 7.64 10.80
N LEU A 91 -1.36 6.77 10.65
CA LEU A 91 -1.14 5.37 10.26
C LEU A 91 -0.72 5.21 8.80
N GLY A 92 -1.26 6.03 7.91
CA GLY A 92 -0.82 6.05 6.51
C GLY A 92 0.64 6.48 6.38
N LYS A 93 1.04 7.49 7.15
CA LYS A 93 2.43 7.91 7.22
C LYS A 93 3.33 6.79 7.75
N TRP A 94 2.87 6.07 8.76
CA TRP A 94 3.62 4.95 9.34
C TRP A 94 3.78 3.81 8.33
N LEU A 95 2.75 3.50 7.55
CA LEU A 95 2.86 2.52 6.46
C LEU A 95 3.97 2.90 5.48
N VAL A 96 4.01 4.16 5.06
CA VAL A 96 5.03 4.64 4.13
C VAL A 96 6.42 4.59 4.78
N GLN A 97 6.51 4.94 6.05
CA GLN A 97 7.78 4.85 6.78
C GLN A 97 8.29 3.41 6.83
N CYS A 98 7.45 2.45 7.16
CA CYS A 98 7.82 1.04 7.16
C CYS A 98 8.26 0.56 5.77
N LEU A 99 7.59 1.06 4.73
CA LEU A 99 7.97 0.75 3.35
C LEU A 99 9.37 1.23 3.03
N VAL A 100 9.67 2.51 3.30
CA VAL A 100 10.99 3.07 2.95
C VAL A 100 12.11 2.47 3.80
N GLU A 101 11.79 1.92 4.95
CA GLU A 101 12.74 1.24 5.84
C GLU A 101 12.85 -0.27 5.57
N HIS A 102 12.05 -0.81 4.66
CA HIS A 102 12.04 -2.24 4.40
C HIS A 102 13.40 -2.70 3.85
N PRO A 103 14.03 -3.70 4.50
CA PRO A 103 15.41 -4.08 4.13
C PRO A 103 15.54 -4.62 2.72
N LYS A 104 14.50 -5.25 2.16
CA LYS A 104 14.54 -5.76 0.78
C LYS A 104 14.48 -4.66 -0.28
N LEU A 105 14.10 -3.43 0.11
CA LEU A 105 13.98 -2.31 -0.81
C LEU A 105 15.09 -1.28 -0.63
N HIS A 106 16.09 -1.59 0.18
CA HIS A 106 17.21 -0.69 0.42
C HIS A 106 17.98 -0.39 -0.86
N GLY A 107 18.22 0.89 -1.13
CA GLY A 107 18.96 1.32 -2.30
C GLY A 107 18.23 1.25 -3.63
N ILE A 108 16.91 0.99 -3.61
CA ILE A 108 16.10 0.89 -4.82
C ILE A 108 15.27 2.16 -4.97
N GLN A 109 15.21 2.69 -6.19
CA GLN A 109 14.35 3.84 -6.48
C GLN A 109 12.88 3.44 -6.31
N MET A 110 12.08 4.33 -5.73
CA MET A 110 10.65 4.12 -5.56
C MET A 110 9.87 5.13 -6.39
N LEU A 111 8.78 4.67 -6.99
CA LEU A 111 7.90 5.46 -7.85
C LEU A 111 6.47 5.30 -7.37
N LEU A 112 5.67 6.34 -7.49
CA LEU A 112 4.23 6.27 -7.22
C LEU A 112 3.50 7.35 -8.01
N GLY A 113 2.20 7.18 -8.14
CA GLY A 113 1.30 8.21 -8.64
C GLY A 113 0.32 8.59 -7.55
N THR A 114 0.11 9.87 -7.33
CA THR A 114 -0.88 10.37 -6.38
C THR A 114 -1.59 11.58 -6.94
N ARG A 115 -2.88 11.71 -6.62
CA ARG A 115 -3.67 12.88 -6.99
C ARG A 115 -3.68 13.93 -5.90
N ASP A 116 -3.63 13.52 -4.64
CA ASP A 116 -3.96 14.37 -3.50
C ASP A 116 -3.07 14.19 -2.27
N ALA A 117 -2.04 13.35 -2.33
CA ALA A 117 -1.20 13.04 -1.17
C ALA A 117 0.28 13.42 -1.36
N HIS A 118 0.58 14.37 -2.24
CA HIS A 118 1.96 14.78 -2.52
C HIS A 118 2.71 15.17 -1.24
N GLY A 119 2.07 15.94 -0.36
CA GLY A 119 2.70 16.39 0.87
C GLY A 119 3.11 15.26 1.81
N LEU A 120 2.35 14.15 1.83
CA LEU A 120 2.72 12.97 2.59
C LEU A 120 4.02 12.36 2.06
N TYR A 121 4.07 12.12 0.75
CA TYR A 121 5.21 11.42 0.15
C TYR A 121 6.47 12.29 0.08
N GLU A 122 6.32 13.61 -0.07
CA GLU A 122 7.45 14.53 -0.05
C GLU A 122 8.23 14.47 1.28
N GLN A 123 7.56 14.16 2.40
CA GLN A 123 8.21 13.98 3.69
C GLN A 123 9.20 12.80 3.71
N PHE A 124 9.06 11.87 2.77
CA PHE A 124 9.92 10.70 2.66
C PHE A 124 10.89 10.78 1.47
N GLY A 125 11.08 11.98 0.92
CA GLY A 125 12.03 12.19 -0.16
C GLY A 125 11.49 11.93 -1.56
N PHE A 126 10.19 11.70 -1.71
CA PHE A 126 9.59 11.58 -3.04
C PHE A 126 9.50 12.97 -3.67
N GLU A 127 9.88 13.06 -4.93
CA GLU A 127 9.85 14.30 -5.72
C GLU A 127 8.90 14.13 -6.90
N ARG A 128 8.26 15.25 -7.29
CA ARG A 128 7.39 15.23 -8.46
C ARG A 128 8.23 15.05 -9.73
N ARG A 129 7.79 14.13 -10.57
CA ARG A 129 8.43 13.87 -11.86
C ARG A 129 7.36 13.68 -12.93
N GLU A 130 7.71 14.09 -14.15
CA GLU A 130 6.87 13.81 -15.30
C GLU A 130 6.98 12.33 -15.66
N MET A 131 5.83 11.72 -15.99
CA MET A 131 5.80 10.36 -16.47
C MET A 131 4.68 10.21 -17.50
N MET A 132 4.76 9.14 -18.30
CA MET A 132 3.74 8.80 -19.27
C MET A 132 3.04 7.51 -18.83
N ARG A 133 1.74 7.43 -19.09
CA ARG A 133 0.93 6.28 -18.74
C ARG A 133 0.07 5.86 -19.95
N ARG A 134 0.09 4.57 -20.24
CA ARG A 134 -0.83 3.99 -21.20
C ARG A 134 -1.86 3.18 -20.43
N LEU A 135 -3.12 3.60 -20.48
CA LEU A 135 -4.20 2.88 -19.82
C LEU A 135 -4.51 1.58 -20.57
N ALA A 136 -4.91 0.56 -19.81
CA ALA A 136 -5.47 -0.64 -20.41
C ALA A 136 -6.78 -0.28 -21.13
N PRO A 137 -7.12 -0.95 -22.25
CA PRO A 137 -8.43 -0.77 -22.86
C PRO A 137 -9.54 -1.06 -21.85
N ALA A 138 -10.66 -0.32 -21.98
CA ALA A 138 -11.83 -0.61 -21.14
C ALA A 138 -12.28 -2.05 -21.42
N GLN A 139 -12.48 -2.81 -20.34
CA GLN A 139 -13.03 -4.16 -20.48
C GLN A 139 -14.52 -4.04 -20.80
N GLU A 140 -14.95 -4.77 -21.82
CA GLU A 140 -16.38 -4.91 -22.09
C GLU A 140 -17.01 -5.73 -20.96
N ALA A 141 -18.16 -5.25 -20.49
CA ALA A 141 -18.89 -5.89 -19.41
C ALA A 141 -19.47 -7.23 -19.86
#